data_f84b83628ef24130dd8aaece1d504889
#
_entry.id   f84b83628ef24130dd8aaece1d504889
#
_cell.length_a   1.000
_cell.length_b   1.000
_cell.length_c   1.000
_cell.angle_alpha   90.00
_cell.angle_beta   90.00
_cell.angle_gamma   90.00
#
_symmetry.space_group_name_H-M   'P 1'
#
loop_
_entity.id
_entity.type
_entity.pdbx_description
1 polymer ?
#
loop_
_entity_poly.entity_id
_entity_poly.type
_entity_poly.pdbx_seq_one_letter_code
_entity_poly.pdbx_strand_id
1 'polypeptide(L)'
;MKLSIEGIKDKKEWEKAGIKLPSYDVEKVATATKEAPVWVHFGIGNIFRIFIGGIADSLLEQGLSDKGITCVETFDYDVVDKIYTPFDNLVMAVTLKEDGSTDKKVLGSLTEAVKAQSAVEEDWSRLKTIFASPQLQMVSFTITEKGYALHDAKGEFFPFIKSDIDNGPDKASSAMACLLYTSDA
;
A
#
# COMPACT_ATOMS: atom_id res chain seq x y z
N MET A 1 1.21 -24.41 -6.65
CA MET A 1 1.84 -23.12 -6.36
C MET A 1 0.74 -22.05 -6.24
N LYS A 2 0.67 -21.35 -5.12
CA LYS A 2 -0.30 -20.28 -4.86
C LYS A 2 0.48 -19.06 -4.31
N LEU A 3 0.18 -17.86 -4.78
CA LEU A 3 0.77 -16.63 -4.27
C LEU A 3 0.06 -16.28 -2.95
N SER A 4 0.63 -16.74 -1.85
CA SER A 4 0.17 -16.50 -0.48
C SER A 4 1.33 -16.77 0.48
N ILE A 5 1.27 -16.26 1.70
CA ILE A 5 2.30 -16.49 2.73
C ILE A 5 2.52 -17.99 2.94
N GLU A 6 1.45 -18.77 3.01
CA GLU A 6 1.58 -20.22 3.14
C GLU A 6 2.13 -20.87 1.85
N GLY A 7 1.72 -20.38 0.69
CA GLY A 7 2.15 -20.94 -0.59
C GLY A 7 3.62 -20.71 -0.92
N ILE A 8 4.24 -19.63 -0.42
CA ILE A 8 5.68 -19.37 -0.64
C ILE A 8 6.59 -20.21 0.28
N LYS A 9 6.04 -20.90 1.28
CA LYS A 9 6.82 -21.83 2.12
C LYS A 9 7.30 -23.07 1.35
N ASP A 10 6.59 -23.48 0.29
CA ASP A 10 7.03 -24.55 -0.62
C ASP A 10 8.00 -24.01 -1.69
N LYS A 11 9.21 -23.69 -1.26
CA LYS A 11 10.25 -23.07 -2.10
C LYS A 11 10.55 -23.86 -3.39
N LYS A 12 10.46 -25.19 -3.36
CA LYS A 12 10.86 -26.04 -4.50
C LYS A 12 10.03 -25.79 -5.76
N GLU A 13 8.72 -25.61 -5.61
CA GLU A 13 7.84 -25.33 -6.74
C GLU A 13 8.13 -23.96 -7.37
N TRP A 14 8.46 -22.96 -6.56
CA TRP A 14 8.81 -21.62 -7.02
C TRP A 14 10.17 -21.59 -7.71
N GLU A 15 11.17 -22.25 -7.14
CA GLU A 15 12.51 -22.39 -7.74
C GLU A 15 12.44 -23.10 -9.10
N LYS A 16 11.66 -24.19 -9.21
CA LYS A 16 11.42 -24.89 -10.46
C LYS A 16 10.77 -24.00 -11.53
N ALA A 17 9.93 -23.06 -11.13
CA ALA A 17 9.31 -22.08 -12.02
C ALA A 17 10.24 -20.88 -12.34
N GLY A 18 11.44 -20.84 -11.80
CA GLY A 18 12.39 -19.73 -11.97
C GLY A 18 11.95 -18.44 -11.29
N ILE A 19 11.19 -18.54 -10.19
CA ILE A 19 10.67 -17.41 -9.46
C ILE A 19 11.43 -17.25 -8.15
N LYS A 20 12.05 -16.09 -7.94
CA LYS A 20 12.75 -15.76 -6.70
C LYS A 20 11.73 -15.43 -5.61
N LEU A 21 11.94 -15.98 -4.42
CA LEU A 21 11.17 -15.67 -3.22
C LEU A 21 11.95 -14.73 -2.30
N PRO A 22 11.26 -13.97 -1.42
CA PRO A 22 11.93 -13.21 -0.36
C PRO A 22 12.84 -14.11 0.50
N SER A 23 14.03 -13.60 0.83
CA SER A 23 14.97 -14.31 1.72
C SER A 23 14.65 -14.05 3.21
N TYR A 24 13.92 -12.99 3.49
CA TYR A 24 13.46 -12.62 4.83
C TYR A 24 12.12 -13.29 5.19
N ASP A 25 11.79 -13.30 6.47
CA ASP A 25 10.53 -13.80 7.00
C ASP A 25 9.41 -12.78 6.77
N VAL A 26 8.61 -13.02 5.71
CA VAL A 26 7.52 -12.12 5.29
C VAL A 26 6.45 -11.97 6.37
N GLU A 27 6.10 -13.06 7.07
CA GLU A 27 5.08 -13.06 8.12
C GLU A 27 5.52 -12.23 9.33
N LYS A 28 6.78 -12.36 9.72
CA LYS A 28 7.39 -11.56 10.77
C LYS A 28 7.42 -10.06 10.40
N VAL A 29 7.83 -9.73 9.18
CA VAL A 29 7.86 -8.34 8.68
C VAL A 29 6.44 -7.75 8.64
N ALA A 30 5.46 -8.51 8.16
CA ALA A 30 4.07 -8.07 8.13
C ALA A 30 3.53 -7.78 9.54
N THR A 31 3.77 -8.68 10.49
CA THR A 31 3.37 -8.51 11.89
C THR A 31 4.03 -7.28 12.51
N ALA A 32 5.34 -7.15 12.37
CA ALA A 32 6.10 -6.02 12.92
C ALA A 32 5.66 -4.66 12.32
N THR A 33 5.32 -4.63 11.03
CA THR A 33 4.82 -3.42 10.37
C THR A 33 3.43 -3.05 10.88
N LYS A 34 2.55 -4.05 11.04
CA LYS A 34 1.19 -3.82 11.54
C LYS A 34 1.17 -3.29 12.97
N GLU A 35 2.07 -3.79 13.83
CA GLU A 35 2.22 -3.35 15.22
C GLU A 35 2.81 -1.93 15.33
N ALA A 36 3.79 -1.62 14.48
CA ALA A 36 4.50 -0.35 14.52
C ALA A 36 4.80 0.14 13.08
N PRO A 37 3.81 0.71 12.37
CA PRO A 37 3.98 1.19 11.00
C PRO A 37 4.96 2.36 10.97
N VAL A 38 5.96 2.27 10.07
CA VAL A 38 6.98 3.31 9.88
C VAL A 38 6.82 4.03 8.54
N TRP A 39 6.24 3.37 7.57
CA TRP A 39 6.04 3.90 6.22
C TRP A 39 4.63 3.60 5.73
N VAL A 40 3.88 4.67 5.44
CA VAL A 40 2.54 4.61 4.85
C VAL A 40 2.59 5.17 3.44
N HIS A 41 1.96 4.48 2.49
CA HIS A 41 1.88 4.93 1.10
C HIS A 41 0.45 4.97 0.58
N PHE A 42 0.09 6.11 -0.01
CA PHE A 42 -1.22 6.36 -0.60
C PHE A 42 -1.15 6.26 -2.14
N GLY A 43 -2.13 5.59 -2.73
CA GLY A 43 -2.19 5.34 -4.16
C GLY A 43 -1.44 4.07 -4.54
N ILE A 44 -2.07 2.92 -4.34
CA ILE A 44 -1.44 1.61 -4.36
C ILE A 44 -1.56 0.87 -5.70
N GLY A 45 -1.47 1.63 -6.80
CA GLY A 45 -1.52 1.12 -8.17
C GLY A 45 -0.25 0.38 -8.62
N ASN A 46 -0.17 0.07 -9.91
CA ASN A 46 0.89 -0.78 -10.49
C ASN A 46 2.30 -0.21 -10.29
N ILE A 47 2.48 1.10 -10.50
CA ILE A 47 3.81 1.75 -10.35
C ILE A 47 4.29 1.60 -8.91
N PHE A 48 3.44 1.88 -7.94
CA PHE A 48 3.77 1.72 -6.54
C PHE A 48 4.15 0.27 -6.22
N ARG A 49 3.31 -0.69 -6.61
CA ARG A 49 3.52 -2.11 -6.27
C ARG A 49 4.88 -2.63 -6.71
N ILE A 50 5.29 -2.30 -7.93
CA ILE A 50 6.51 -2.86 -8.53
C ILE A 50 7.73 -2.00 -8.23
N PHE A 51 7.63 -0.68 -8.38
CA PHE A 51 8.79 0.20 -8.24
C PHE A 51 9.08 0.51 -6.77
N ILE A 52 8.16 1.14 -6.07
CA ILE A 52 8.37 1.52 -4.65
C ILE A 52 8.39 0.27 -3.76
N GLY A 53 7.46 -0.66 -3.98
CA GLY A 53 7.46 -1.95 -3.31
C GLY A 53 8.75 -2.73 -3.54
N GLY A 54 9.30 -2.70 -4.76
CA GLY A 54 10.58 -3.32 -5.08
C GLY A 54 11.77 -2.69 -4.36
N ILE A 55 11.77 -1.36 -4.14
CA ILE A 55 12.78 -0.67 -3.34
C ILE A 55 12.69 -1.11 -1.87
N ALA A 56 11.49 -1.08 -1.30
CA ALA A 56 11.27 -1.53 0.08
C ALA A 56 11.66 -3.00 0.29
N ASP A 57 11.31 -3.85 -0.67
CA ASP A 57 11.72 -5.26 -0.67
C ASP A 57 13.25 -5.43 -0.68
N SER A 58 13.94 -4.60 -1.44
CA SER A 58 15.41 -4.62 -1.48
C SER A 58 16.03 -4.16 -0.16
N LEU A 59 15.41 -3.24 0.58
CA LEU A 59 15.86 -2.86 1.92
C LEU A 59 15.69 -4.01 2.92
N LEU A 60 14.57 -4.74 2.86
CA LEU A 60 14.33 -5.92 3.68
C LEU A 60 15.32 -7.04 3.36
N GLU A 61 15.59 -7.32 2.08
CA GLU A 61 16.57 -8.31 1.63
C GLU A 61 17.98 -8.03 2.15
N GLN A 62 18.36 -6.77 2.28
CA GLN A 62 19.66 -6.32 2.77
C GLN A 62 19.70 -6.19 4.30
N GLY A 63 18.61 -6.42 4.99
CA GLY A 63 18.51 -6.23 6.45
C GLY A 63 18.64 -4.76 6.90
N LEU A 64 18.38 -3.82 5.97
CA LEU A 64 18.39 -2.37 6.26
C LEU A 64 17.05 -1.87 6.83
N SER A 65 16.02 -2.70 6.75
CA SER A 65 14.73 -2.49 7.40
C SER A 65 14.23 -3.82 7.96
N ASP A 66 13.46 -3.76 9.02
CA ASP A 66 12.70 -4.87 9.60
C ASP A 66 11.19 -4.72 9.38
N LYS A 67 10.77 -3.66 8.68
CA LYS A 67 9.37 -3.32 8.41
C LYS A 67 9.16 -3.02 6.93
N GLY A 68 7.98 -3.37 6.43
CA GLY A 68 7.53 -3.06 5.09
C GLY A 68 6.68 -1.78 5.03
N ILE A 69 5.81 -1.71 4.03
CA ILE A 69 4.94 -0.55 3.76
C ILE A 69 3.49 -0.91 4.10
N THR A 70 2.82 -0.05 4.84
CA THR A 70 1.36 -0.02 4.95
C THR A 70 0.79 0.72 3.74
N CYS A 71 -0.02 0.03 2.96
CA CYS A 71 -0.61 0.52 1.71
C CYS A 71 -1.99 1.09 1.98
N VAL A 72 -2.30 2.26 1.42
CA VAL A 72 -3.61 2.89 1.60
C VAL A 72 -4.22 3.21 0.24
N GLU A 73 -5.41 2.68 -0.02
CA GLU A 73 -6.21 3.01 -1.19
C GLU A 73 -7.27 4.05 -0.84
N THR A 74 -7.40 5.07 -1.70
CA THR A 74 -8.24 6.24 -1.43
C THR A 74 -9.42 6.38 -2.37
N PHE A 75 -9.45 5.61 -3.45
CA PHE A 75 -10.44 5.78 -4.51
C PHE A 75 -11.04 4.46 -4.99
N ASP A 76 -10.20 3.53 -5.47
CA ASP A 76 -10.63 2.24 -6.00
C ASP A 76 -10.41 1.14 -4.95
N TYR A 77 -11.34 1.02 -4.01
CA TYR A 77 -11.26 0.05 -2.92
C TYR A 77 -11.25 -1.41 -3.39
N ASP A 78 -11.76 -1.68 -4.60
CA ASP A 78 -11.68 -3.02 -5.22
C ASP A 78 -10.23 -3.49 -5.39
N VAL A 79 -9.29 -2.58 -5.50
CA VAL A 79 -7.85 -2.91 -5.56
C VAL A 79 -7.41 -3.64 -4.28
N VAL A 80 -7.85 -3.21 -3.11
CA VAL A 80 -7.55 -3.89 -1.84
C VAL A 80 -8.16 -5.29 -1.84
N ASP A 81 -9.45 -5.39 -2.17
CA ASP A 81 -10.21 -6.65 -2.07
C ASP A 81 -9.82 -7.69 -3.11
N LYS A 82 -9.44 -7.25 -4.33
CA LYS A 82 -9.19 -8.15 -5.47
C LYS A 82 -7.71 -8.39 -5.76
N ILE A 83 -6.82 -7.48 -5.34
CA ILE A 83 -5.40 -7.51 -5.73
C ILE A 83 -4.47 -7.68 -4.53
N TYR A 84 -4.82 -7.18 -3.35
CA TYR A 84 -3.97 -7.32 -2.16
C TYR A 84 -4.41 -8.45 -1.26
N THR A 85 -5.62 -8.39 -0.75
CA THR A 85 -6.15 -9.35 0.24
C THR A 85 -6.07 -10.82 -0.22
N PRO A 86 -6.45 -11.19 -1.47
CA PRO A 86 -6.45 -12.59 -1.90
C PRO A 86 -5.05 -13.20 -2.01
N PHE A 87 -4.01 -12.38 -2.00
CA PHE A 87 -2.62 -12.78 -2.15
C PHE A 87 -1.77 -12.48 -0.91
N ASP A 88 -2.39 -12.24 0.26
CA ASP A 88 -1.69 -11.86 1.50
C ASP A 88 -0.75 -10.66 1.29
N ASN A 89 -1.16 -9.70 0.46
CA ASN A 89 -0.39 -8.52 0.01
C ASN A 89 0.91 -8.82 -0.75
N LEU A 90 1.17 -10.08 -1.10
CA LEU A 90 2.30 -10.45 -1.93
C LEU A 90 2.11 -10.01 -3.38
N VAL A 91 3.20 -9.61 -4.01
CA VAL A 91 3.19 -9.15 -5.40
C VAL A 91 4.18 -9.95 -6.24
N MET A 92 3.74 -10.39 -7.43
CA MET A 92 4.63 -10.97 -8.43
C MET A 92 5.17 -9.86 -9.33
N ALA A 93 6.46 -9.57 -9.21
CA ALA A 93 7.17 -8.68 -10.10
C ALA A 93 7.78 -9.46 -11.26
N VAL A 94 7.52 -9.02 -12.50
CA VAL A 94 8.08 -9.60 -13.72
C VAL A 94 8.79 -8.48 -14.48
N THR A 95 10.11 -8.63 -14.65
CA THR A 95 10.93 -7.71 -15.43
C THR A 95 11.21 -8.33 -16.79
N LEU A 96 10.79 -7.66 -17.86
CA LEU A 96 11.16 -8.01 -19.23
C LEU A 96 12.53 -7.43 -19.55
N LYS A 97 13.43 -8.23 -20.05
CA LYS A 97 14.78 -7.79 -20.47
C LYS A 97 14.84 -7.59 -21.97
N GLU A 98 15.85 -6.86 -22.39
CA GLU A 98 16.12 -6.51 -23.79
C GLU A 98 16.33 -7.75 -24.69
N ASP A 99 16.91 -8.81 -24.11
CA ASP A 99 17.12 -10.11 -24.77
C ASP A 99 15.87 -11.00 -24.84
N GLY A 100 14.73 -10.50 -24.38
CA GLY A 100 13.46 -11.24 -24.33
C GLY A 100 13.32 -12.19 -23.14
N SER A 101 14.34 -12.31 -22.29
CA SER A 101 14.25 -13.08 -21.04
C SER A 101 13.43 -12.33 -19.98
N THR A 102 13.00 -13.06 -18.94
CA THR A 102 12.24 -12.49 -17.84
C THR A 102 12.85 -12.82 -16.50
N ASP A 103 13.00 -11.82 -15.63
CA ASP A 103 13.21 -12.04 -14.20
C ASP A 103 11.87 -12.00 -13.48
N LYS A 104 11.64 -13.00 -12.63
CA LYS A 104 10.41 -13.14 -11.84
C LYS A 104 10.77 -13.20 -10.37
N LYS A 105 10.09 -12.39 -9.58
CA LYS A 105 10.35 -12.34 -8.12
C LYS A 105 9.03 -12.04 -7.38
N VAL A 106 8.86 -12.66 -6.22
CA VAL A 106 7.81 -12.31 -5.27
C VAL A 106 8.33 -11.19 -4.35
N LEU A 107 7.56 -10.13 -4.21
CA LEU A 107 7.79 -9.05 -3.24
C LEU A 107 6.91 -9.28 -2.02
N GLY A 108 7.48 -9.23 -0.84
CA GLY A 108 6.79 -9.35 0.45
C GLY A 108 6.82 -8.06 1.28
N SER A 109 7.25 -6.95 0.68
CA SER A 109 7.41 -5.65 1.35
C SER A 109 6.11 -4.89 1.59
N LEU A 110 5.03 -5.24 0.87
CA LEU A 110 3.71 -4.64 1.04
C LEU A 110 2.95 -5.47 2.08
N THR A 111 2.85 -4.97 3.30
CA THR A 111 2.52 -5.81 4.45
C THR A 111 1.08 -5.71 4.91
N GLU A 112 0.42 -4.61 4.60
CA GLU A 112 -0.97 -4.35 4.95
C GLU A 112 -1.59 -3.46 3.88
N ALA A 113 -2.84 -3.69 3.50
CA ALA A 113 -3.61 -2.83 2.62
C ALA A 113 -4.89 -2.37 3.32
N VAL A 114 -5.07 -1.05 3.44
CA VAL A 114 -6.16 -0.38 4.15
C VAL A 114 -6.92 0.51 3.17
N LYS A 115 -8.23 0.62 3.35
CA LYS A 115 -9.06 1.55 2.59
C LYS A 115 -9.21 2.85 3.36
N ALA A 116 -8.98 3.99 2.71
CA ALA A 116 -9.27 5.30 3.29
C ALA A 116 -10.76 5.62 3.17
N GLN A 117 -11.60 4.83 3.83
CA GLN A 117 -13.05 4.89 3.74
C GLN A 117 -13.64 5.29 5.10
N SER A 118 -13.94 6.58 5.26
CA SER A 118 -14.46 7.13 6.53
C SER A 118 -15.82 6.55 6.95
N ALA A 119 -16.61 6.05 5.99
CA ALA A 119 -17.89 5.39 6.28
C ALA A 119 -17.77 3.98 6.87
N VAL A 120 -16.57 3.38 6.84
CA VAL A 120 -16.27 2.07 7.41
C VAL A 120 -15.39 2.24 8.64
N GLU A 121 -15.97 2.07 9.81
CA GLU A 121 -15.31 2.35 11.09
C GLU A 121 -14.01 1.55 11.29
N GLU A 122 -13.96 0.29 10.84
CA GLU A 122 -12.76 -0.55 10.96
C GLU A 122 -11.58 0.05 10.21
N ASP A 123 -11.77 0.40 8.93
CA ASP A 123 -10.74 1.00 8.07
C ASP A 123 -10.31 2.36 8.62
N TRP A 124 -11.29 3.18 9.02
CA TRP A 124 -11.04 4.52 9.53
C TRP A 124 -10.29 4.53 10.87
N SER A 125 -10.69 3.68 11.80
CA SER A 125 -10.00 3.49 13.08
C SER A 125 -8.58 2.99 12.88
N ARG A 126 -8.36 2.10 11.89
CA ARG A 126 -7.01 1.66 11.57
C ARG A 126 -6.12 2.80 11.10
N LEU A 127 -6.62 3.67 10.21
CA LEU A 127 -5.89 4.84 9.76
C LEU A 127 -5.56 5.80 10.92
N LYS A 128 -6.53 6.12 11.77
CA LYS A 128 -6.30 6.94 12.98
C LYS A 128 -5.19 6.35 13.85
N THR A 129 -5.21 5.04 14.08
CA THR A 129 -4.19 4.34 14.86
C THR A 129 -2.80 4.45 14.22
N ILE A 130 -2.71 4.30 12.90
CA ILE A 130 -1.45 4.42 12.16
C ILE A 130 -0.88 5.84 12.29
N PHE A 131 -1.70 6.87 12.08
CA PHE A 131 -1.25 8.26 12.13
C PHE A 131 -0.98 8.76 13.56
N ALA A 132 -1.62 8.19 14.56
CA ALA A 132 -1.31 8.45 15.97
C ALA A 132 -0.05 7.71 16.46
N SER A 133 0.54 6.85 15.64
CA SER A 133 1.72 6.07 16.03
C SER A 133 2.97 6.95 16.04
N PRO A 134 3.70 7.03 17.18
CA PRO A 134 4.97 7.76 17.24
C PRO A 134 6.08 7.08 16.42
N GLN A 135 5.84 5.89 15.90
CA GLN A 135 6.76 5.15 15.05
C GLN A 135 6.67 5.55 13.58
N LEU A 136 5.61 6.24 13.16
CA LEU A 136 5.43 6.68 11.79
C LEU A 136 6.51 7.70 11.41
N GLN A 137 7.30 7.38 10.39
CA GLN A 137 8.43 8.20 9.95
C GLN A 137 8.21 8.79 8.57
N MET A 138 7.47 8.11 7.71
CA MET A 138 7.29 8.53 6.33
C MET A 138 5.87 8.28 5.83
N VAL A 139 5.33 9.29 5.17
CA VAL A 139 4.11 9.20 4.37
C VAL A 139 4.46 9.58 2.94
N SER A 140 4.09 8.76 1.98
CA SER A 140 4.38 8.96 0.56
C SER A 140 3.16 8.71 -0.31
N PHE A 141 3.19 9.23 -1.55
CA PHE A 141 2.04 9.25 -2.44
C PHE A 141 2.43 8.93 -3.87
N THR A 142 1.58 8.16 -4.56
CA THR A 142 1.56 8.09 -6.02
C THR A 142 0.16 8.45 -6.49
N ILE A 143 -0.12 9.76 -6.60
CA ILE A 143 -1.40 10.31 -6.98
C ILE A 143 -1.24 10.95 -8.36
N THR A 144 -2.20 10.73 -9.25
CA THR A 144 -2.20 11.37 -10.57
C THR A 144 -2.47 12.87 -10.44
N GLU A 145 -2.07 13.66 -11.47
CA GLU A 145 -2.32 15.10 -11.53
C GLU A 145 -3.79 15.46 -11.23
N LYS A 146 -4.72 14.66 -11.74
CA LYS A 146 -6.16 14.84 -11.48
C LYS A 146 -6.55 14.65 -10.01
N GLY A 147 -5.81 13.84 -9.26
CA GLY A 147 -6.06 13.61 -7.83
C GLY A 147 -5.73 14.82 -6.94
N TYR A 148 -4.96 15.77 -7.44
CA TYR A 148 -4.67 17.03 -6.75
C TYR A 148 -5.64 18.17 -7.09
N ALA A 149 -6.54 17.97 -8.07
CA ALA A 149 -7.48 18.98 -8.47
C ALA A 149 -8.58 19.16 -7.41
N LEU A 150 -8.79 20.38 -6.97
CA LEU A 150 -9.87 20.73 -6.05
C LEU A 150 -11.15 21.17 -6.80
N HIS A 151 -10.99 21.63 -8.05
CA HIS A 151 -12.04 22.20 -8.86
C HIS A 151 -12.20 21.45 -10.19
N ASP A 152 -13.41 21.46 -10.69
CA ASP A 152 -13.73 20.98 -12.03
C ASP A 152 -13.32 21.98 -13.14
N ALA A 153 -13.62 21.65 -14.40
CA ALA A 153 -13.32 22.51 -15.54
C ALA A 153 -14.10 23.83 -15.55
N LYS A 154 -15.14 23.98 -14.71
CA LYS A 154 -15.94 25.22 -14.58
C LYS A 154 -15.44 26.07 -13.42
N GLY A 155 -14.45 25.60 -12.64
CA GLY A 155 -13.92 26.29 -11.47
C GLY A 155 -14.74 26.07 -10.20
N GLU A 156 -15.68 25.13 -10.20
CA GLU A 156 -16.45 24.75 -9.03
C GLU A 156 -15.75 23.62 -8.26
N PHE A 157 -15.87 23.62 -6.93
CA PHE A 157 -15.33 22.52 -6.12
C PHE A 157 -15.98 21.18 -6.51
N PHE A 158 -15.18 20.13 -6.59
CA PHE A 158 -15.73 18.78 -6.70
C PHE A 158 -16.68 18.49 -5.54
N PRO A 159 -17.76 17.71 -5.74
CA PRO A 159 -18.74 17.44 -4.69
C PRO A 159 -18.16 16.89 -3.40
N PHE A 160 -17.12 16.03 -3.49
CA PHE A 160 -16.44 15.48 -2.33
C PHE A 160 -15.61 16.53 -1.58
N ILE A 161 -14.95 17.46 -2.28
CA ILE A 161 -14.24 18.59 -1.66
C ILE A 161 -15.23 19.53 -0.95
N LYS A 162 -16.35 19.82 -1.61
CA LYS A 162 -17.41 20.64 -1.02
C LYS A 162 -17.97 19.99 0.25
N SER A 163 -18.20 18.68 0.23
CA SER A 163 -18.65 17.94 1.41
C SER A 163 -17.67 18.04 2.57
N ASP A 164 -16.36 17.96 2.30
CA ASP A 164 -15.33 18.08 3.32
C ASP A 164 -15.29 19.48 3.93
N ILE A 165 -15.46 20.52 3.09
CA ILE A 165 -15.52 21.91 3.55
C ILE A 165 -16.77 22.14 4.43
N ASP A 166 -17.93 21.64 3.99
CA ASP A 166 -19.22 21.89 4.64
C ASP A 166 -19.40 21.08 5.93
N ASN A 167 -18.84 19.87 6.01
CA ASN A 167 -19.06 18.91 7.10
C ASN A 167 -17.86 18.70 8.01
N GLY A 168 -16.71 19.22 7.64
CA GLY A 168 -15.44 19.00 8.35
C GLY A 168 -14.83 17.62 8.19
N PRO A 169 -13.63 17.41 8.74
CA PRO A 169 -12.82 16.20 8.51
C PRO A 169 -13.45 14.90 9.03
N ASP A 170 -14.22 14.94 10.10
CA ASP A 170 -14.87 13.75 10.68
C ASP A 170 -15.88 13.08 9.75
N LYS A 171 -16.36 13.84 8.76
CA LYS A 171 -17.30 13.37 7.74
C LYS A 171 -16.70 13.32 6.35
N ALA A 172 -15.42 13.61 6.27
CA ALA A 172 -14.70 13.68 5.03
C ALA A 172 -14.77 12.35 4.27
N SER A 173 -15.13 12.45 3.00
CA SER A 173 -15.14 11.33 2.06
C SER A 173 -13.93 11.36 1.12
N SER A 174 -13.11 12.41 1.20
CA SER A 174 -11.92 12.56 0.38
C SER A 174 -10.65 12.11 1.09
N ALA A 175 -9.76 11.51 0.31
CA ALA A 175 -8.45 11.10 0.79
C ALA A 175 -7.59 12.28 1.28
N MET A 176 -7.76 13.47 0.68
CA MET A 176 -6.99 14.67 1.04
C MET A 176 -7.43 15.24 2.39
N ALA A 177 -8.72 15.24 2.69
CA ALA A 177 -9.21 15.64 4.00
C ALA A 177 -8.82 14.64 5.09
N CYS A 178 -8.84 13.34 4.75
CA CYS A 178 -8.34 12.28 5.60
C CYS A 178 -6.89 12.53 6.01
N LEU A 179 -6.04 12.91 5.06
CA LEU A 179 -4.63 13.22 5.29
C LEU A 179 -4.41 14.47 6.15
N LEU A 180 -5.12 15.55 5.85
CA LEU A 180 -5.00 16.79 6.60
C LEU A 180 -5.41 16.60 8.06
N TYR A 181 -6.51 15.88 8.29
CA TYR A 181 -6.99 15.62 9.64
C TYR A 181 -6.06 14.74 10.47
N THR A 182 -5.44 13.75 9.84
CA THR A 182 -4.54 12.83 10.54
C THR A 182 -3.12 13.40 10.73
N SER A 183 -2.71 14.40 9.94
CA SER A 183 -1.41 15.05 10.08
C SER A 183 -1.34 16.12 11.15
N ASP A 184 -2.50 16.65 11.59
CA ASP A 184 -2.60 17.68 12.64
C ASP A 184 -2.90 17.09 14.04
N ALA A 185 -2.91 15.78 14.17
CA ALA A 185 -3.22 15.09 15.43
C ALA A 185 -1.98 14.82 16.30
#